data_5de2226bce3ed9450c4f3db4e4e857c1
#
_entry.id   5de2226bce3ed9450c4f3db4e4e857c1
#
_cell.length_a   1.000
_cell.length_b   1.000
_cell.length_c   1.000
_cell.angle_alpha   90.00
_cell.angle_beta   90.00
_cell.angle_gamma   90.00
#
_symmetry.space_group_name_H-M   'P 1'
#
loop_
_entity.id
_entity.type
_entity.pdbx_description
1 polymer ?
#
loop_
_entity_poly.entity_id
_entity_poly.type
_entity_poly.pdbx_seq_one_letter_code
_entity_poly.pdbx_strand_id
1 'polypeptide(L)'
;MPPEPTHRRSLVKAAVVGGVAVGAVGVAVRLDPSSQPDDPREQPGGALELSADSGSDVKALEVRLDDSLLTRSAQARWTTRALPTSVHSMVAATWRGESTAEVSVRSKVAGSWGQWQVLPALDDHPDPDDAEETAVRGTHLRWVGAAEGVQVQVGGTRPRDLTLVLLHPQPRAADADEVPTSLAAGRSTAAREGDPVPKPTIRSRKSWGATESWRNGSPRYNSTIEQLHVHHTASGNDYSRTDVPALIRGFYRYHTQNLGWSDIAYNFLVDKYGRLWEGRAGGVAKPVRGAHTLGFNATSTGVAAIGNYEVTGPSKAMQGALADLAAWKLDQYARRPRGKIKVRSEGSDRYRAGTVATLRIIDGHRDTNDTACPGKLLYARLPDVRSDAHRIVERYRNADKKVRATRRPSVSGRTRPGKRLEVDPGAYDPSGAKVSVQWRRAGKAISGATGLRYRCTEDDLGSEISALVRATSPGAEAAQDVVNAGRVTIPVKVVVSARSRRGKVVVKADLVPAQGVDVVPTGRVTVTVSGRSDQVALRDGKLRATFGARKPIKAGDRLVTVTYAGDRACNPARGEVRVQVDDA
;
A
#
# COMPACT_ATOMS: atom_id res chain seq x y z
N MET A 1 -30.13 -21.50 -41.41
CA MET A 1 -30.69 -20.72 -42.54
C MET A 1 -31.67 -19.70 -42.01
N PRO A 2 -31.54 -18.50 -42.49
CA PRO A 2 -31.85 -17.24 -41.82
C PRO A 2 -33.22 -16.68 -42.25
N PRO A 3 -33.63 -15.45 -42.00
CA PRO A 3 -32.82 -14.21 -42.03
C PRO A 3 -33.10 -13.15 -40.94
N GLU A 4 -32.12 -12.27 -40.80
CA GLU A 4 -32.31 -10.87 -40.35
C GLU A 4 -33.15 -10.05 -41.38
N PRO A 5 -33.64 -8.86 -40.97
CA PRO A 5 -33.05 -7.64 -41.53
C PRO A 5 -33.01 -6.41 -40.59
N THR A 6 -31.90 -5.72 -40.57
CA THR A 6 -31.45 -4.44 -41.19
C THR A 6 -32.18 -3.14 -40.82
N HIS A 7 -31.36 -2.21 -40.27
CA HIS A 7 -31.22 -0.76 -40.49
C HIS A 7 -32.31 0.27 -40.20
N ARG A 8 -31.98 1.27 -39.36
CA ARG A 8 -31.67 2.64 -39.86
C ARG A 8 -31.03 3.56 -38.82
N ARG A 9 -29.92 4.16 -39.24
CA ARG A 9 -29.27 5.31 -38.62
C ARG A 9 -30.06 6.59 -38.83
N SER A 10 -29.99 7.52 -37.90
CA SER A 10 -30.07 8.95 -38.19
C SER A 10 -29.14 9.75 -37.30
N LEU A 11 -28.18 10.40 -37.93
CA LEU A 11 -27.30 11.42 -37.41
C LEU A 11 -28.03 12.76 -37.32
N VAL A 12 -27.86 13.49 -36.22
CA VAL A 12 -28.00 14.95 -36.20
C VAL A 12 -26.79 15.55 -35.50
N LYS A 13 -26.20 16.53 -36.18
CA LYS A 13 -24.95 17.22 -35.85
C LYS A 13 -25.12 18.24 -34.72
N ALA A 14 -24.03 18.38 -33.99
CA ALA A 14 -23.77 19.34 -32.92
C ALA A 14 -23.60 20.79 -33.40
N ALA A 15 -23.85 21.72 -32.50
CA ALA A 15 -23.22 23.04 -32.49
C ALA A 15 -22.64 23.29 -31.10
N VAL A 16 -21.34 23.66 -31.08
CA VAL A 16 -20.56 24.00 -29.89
C VAL A 16 -20.77 25.48 -29.60
N VAL A 17 -21.13 25.83 -28.37
CA VAL A 17 -20.87 27.16 -27.78
C VAL A 17 -20.31 26.93 -26.36
N GLY A 18 -19.13 27.50 -26.12
CA GLY A 18 -18.42 27.38 -24.86
C GLY A 18 -19.05 28.20 -23.73
N GLY A 19 -18.94 27.66 -22.53
CA GLY A 19 -19.27 28.34 -21.29
C GLY A 19 -18.65 27.55 -20.14
N VAL A 20 -17.76 28.19 -19.41
CA VAL A 20 -17.12 27.65 -18.20
C VAL A 20 -18.19 27.45 -17.14
N ALA A 21 -18.43 26.22 -16.70
CA ALA A 21 -19.29 25.91 -15.58
C ALA A 21 -18.51 25.07 -14.56
N VAL A 22 -18.41 25.59 -13.35
CA VAL A 22 -17.92 24.93 -12.13
C VAL A 22 -18.75 23.67 -11.90
N GLY A 23 -18.10 22.51 -11.88
CA GLY A 23 -18.77 21.23 -11.78
C GLY A 23 -19.31 20.94 -10.39
N ALA A 24 -20.61 20.95 -10.24
CA ALA A 24 -21.31 20.24 -9.18
C ALA A 24 -21.51 18.78 -9.64
N VAL A 25 -20.91 17.82 -8.92
CA VAL A 25 -21.14 16.40 -9.15
C VAL A 25 -22.53 16.05 -8.64
N GLY A 26 -23.49 16.02 -9.54
CA GLY A 26 -24.85 15.54 -9.28
C GLY A 26 -24.87 14.02 -9.17
N VAL A 27 -25.16 13.49 -8.00
CA VAL A 27 -25.53 12.09 -7.83
C VAL A 27 -26.90 11.89 -8.50
N ALA A 28 -26.95 11.15 -9.58
CA ALA A 28 -28.20 10.76 -10.22
C ALA A 28 -28.95 9.77 -9.33
N VAL A 29 -29.87 10.25 -8.52
CA VAL A 29 -30.86 9.42 -7.83
C VAL A 29 -31.87 8.95 -8.88
N ARG A 30 -31.89 7.65 -9.21
CA ARG A 30 -32.98 7.07 -9.96
C ARG A 30 -34.24 7.11 -9.08
N LEU A 31 -35.17 7.96 -9.44
CA LEU A 31 -36.49 7.99 -8.83
C LEU A 31 -37.29 6.79 -9.37
N ASP A 32 -37.81 5.97 -8.47
CA ASP A 32 -38.79 4.94 -8.77
C ASP A 32 -40.12 5.63 -9.08
N PRO A 33 -40.78 5.36 -10.23
CA PRO A 33 -42.07 5.98 -10.59
C PRO A 33 -43.24 5.56 -9.71
N SER A 34 -43.02 4.72 -8.69
CA SER A 34 -44.05 4.30 -7.73
C SER A 34 -44.13 5.19 -6.46
N SER A 35 -43.54 6.40 -6.46
CA SER A 35 -43.75 7.35 -5.36
C SER A 35 -45.22 7.69 -5.21
N GLN A 36 -45.83 7.19 -4.13
CA GLN A 36 -47.20 7.59 -3.76
C GLN A 36 -47.25 9.11 -3.52
N PRO A 37 -48.38 9.77 -3.90
CA PRO A 37 -48.57 11.17 -3.62
C PRO A 37 -48.51 11.47 -2.11
N ASP A 38 -48.13 12.70 -1.78
CA ASP A 38 -48.03 13.22 -0.41
C ASP A 38 -49.28 12.82 0.42
N ASP A 39 -49.04 12.17 1.56
CA ASP A 39 -50.10 11.69 2.46
C ASP A 39 -50.90 12.92 2.96
N PRO A 40 -52.22 13.00 2.72
CA PRO A 40 -53.05 14.14 3.11
C PRO A 40 -53.14 14.37 4.63
N ARG A 41 -52.41 13.61 5.44
CA ARG A 41 -52.28 13.76 6.89
C ARG A 41 -51.13 14.65 7.36
N GLU A 42 -50.39 15.32 6.46
CA GLU A 42 -49.46 16.39 6.83
C GLU A 42 -50.25 17.61 7.38
N GLN A 43 -50.52 17.63 8.67
CA GLN A 43 -50.91 18.84 9.35
C GLN A 43 -49.67 19.69 9.68
N PRO A 44 -49.76 21.04 9.63
CA PRO A 44 -48.65 21.92 9.96
C PRO A 44 -48.41 21.94 11.49
N GLY A 45 -47.75 20.92 11.98
CA GLY A 45 -47.05 20.98 13.25
C GLY A 45 -45.65 21.55 12.96
N GLY A 46 -45.18 22.52 13.76
CA GLY A 46 -43.85 23.07 13.60
C GLY A 46 -42.78 21.97 13.55
N ALA A 47 -41.67 22.20 12.83
CA ALA A 47 -40.57 21.26 12.76
C ALA A 47 -40.02 20.96 14.16
N LEU A 48 -39.68 19.70 14.41
CA LEU A 48 -39.01 19.30 15.65
C LEU A 48 -37.56 19.81 15.66
N GLU A 49 -37.22 20.62 16.62
CA GLU A 49 -35.93 21.31 16.67
C GLU A 49 -34.85 20.51 17.40
N LEU A 50 -33.70 20.31 16.76
CA LEU A 50 -32.53 19.80 17.42
C LEU A 50 -31.82 20.91 18.18
N SER A 51 -31.46 20.65 19.42
CA SER A 51 -30.70 21.59 20.29
C SER A 51 -29.26 21.08 20.50
N ALA A 52 -28.33 22.02 20.69
CA ALA A 52 -26.96 21.65 21.05
C ALA A 52 -26.86 21.39 22.55
N ASP A 53 -26.16 20.33 22.92
CA ASP A 53 -25.76 20.14 24.33
C ASP A 53 -24.77 21.24 24.74
N SER A 54 -24.83 21.69 26.00
CA SER A 54 -23.95 22.72 26.51
C SER A 54 -22.47 22.37 26.31
N GLY A 55 -21.72 23.26 25.68
CA GLY A 55 -20.30 23.06 25.38
C GLY A 55 -20.00 22.08 24.25
N SER A 56 -21.00 21.68 23.45
CA SER A 56 -20.89 20.77 22.33
C SER A 56 -21.32 21.42 21.01
N ASP A 57 -20.76 20.94 19.91
CA ASP A 57 -21.18 21.27 18.54
C ASP A 57 -22.05 20.17 17.90
N VAL A 58 -22.52 19.20 18.68
CA VAL A 58 -23.49 18.19 18.22
C VAL A 58 -24.88 18.60 18.64
N LYS A 59 -25.73 18.97 17.67
CA LYS A 59 -27.16 19.14 17.91
C LYS A 59 -27.82 17.78 18.00
N ALA A 60 -28.75 17.63 18.92
CA ALA A 60 -29.44 16.38 19.19
C ALA A 60 -30.94 16.60 19.44
N LEU A 61 -31.71 15.57 19.15
CA LEU A 61 -33.10 15.46 19.52
C LEU A 61 -33.42 14.01 19.85
N GLU A 62 -34.11 13.79 20.95
CA GLU A 62 -34.62 12.49 21.37
C GLU A 62 -36.15 12.55 21.39
N VAL A 63 -36.79 11.69 20.61
CA VAL A 63 -38.24 11.65 20.50
C VAL A 63 -38.74 10.31 20.98
N ARG A 64 -39.48 10.29 22.08
CA ARG A 64 -40.14 9.08 22.58
C ARG A 64 -41.21 8.66 21.59
N LEU A 65 -41.13 7.44 21.08
CA LEU A 65 -42.08 6.86 20.14
C LEU A 65 -43.16 6.08 20.88
N ASP A 66 -44.19 6.78 21.32
CA ASP A 66 -45.34 6.22 22.03
C ASP A 66 -46.61 6.20 21.13
N ASP A 67 -47.77 5.90 21.72
CA ASP A 67 -49.03 5.79 21.01
C ASP A 67 -49.56 7.12 20.43
N SER A 68 -48.98 8.26 20.82
CA SER A 68 -49.31 9.56 20.25
C SER A 68 -48.68 9.77 18.86
N LEU A 69 -47.56 9.11 18.61
CA LEU A 69 -46.77 9.20 17.37
C LEU A 69 -46.85 7.97 16.49
N LEU A 70 -47.10 6.79 17.09
CA LEU A 70 -47.09 5.50 16.40
C LEU A 70 -48.53 5.02 16.17
N THR A 71 -48.90 4.80 14.93
CA THR A 71 -50.16 4.14 14.55
C THR A 71 -49.85 2.74 14.02
N ARG A 72 -50.71 1.76 14.37
CA ARG A 72 -50.57 0.40 13.87
C ARG A 72 -51.17 0.26 12.48
N SER A 73 -50.37 -0.14 11.50
CA SER A 73 -50.84 -0.39 10.14
C SER A 73 -51.57 -1.75 10.03
N ALA A 74 -52.30 -1.93 8.93
CA ALA A 74 -52.96 -3.21 8.59
C ALA A 74 -51.93 -4.38 8.46
N GLN A 75 -50.67 -4.09 8.11
CA GLN A 75 -49.57 -5.07 8.03
C GLN A 75 -48.92 -5.34 9.39
N ALA A 76 -49.58 -5.02 10.51
CA ALA A 76 -49.12 -5.19 11.88
C ALA A 76 -47.81 -4.48 12.22
N ARG A 77 -47.41 -3.45 11.43
CA ARG A 77 -46.29 -2.58 11.73
C ARG A 77 -46.74 -1.31 12.43
N TRP A 78 -45.96 -0.81 13.37
CA TRP A 78 -46.15 0.51 13.95
C TRP A 78 -45.41 1.54 13.11
N THR A 79 -46.10 2.62 12.71
CA THR A 79 -45.50 3.63 11.81
C THR A 79 -45.80 5.03 12.33
N THR A 80 -44.82 5.92 12.32
CA THR A 80 -45.05 7.34 12.62
C THR A 80 -45.65 8.03 11.41
N ARG A 81 -46.39 9.14 11.66
CA ARG A 81 -46.56 10.14 10.61
C ARG A 81 -45.21 10.70 10.15
N ALA A 82 -45.17 11.47 9.08
CA ALA A 82 -44.02 12.27 8.71
C ALA A 82 -43.70 13.24 9.87
N LEU A 83 -42.46 13.21 10.33
CA LEU A 83 -41.97 14.10 11.39
C LEU A 83 -41.01 15.11 10.74
N PRO A 84 -41.46 16.32 10.43
CA PRO A 84 -40.56 17.38 9.97
C PRO A 84 -39.61 17.76 11.10
N THR A 85 -38.34 17.96 10.77
CA THR A 85 -37.29 18.26 11.75
C THR A 85 -36.40 19.39 11.24
N SER A 86 -35.73 20.09 12.12
CA SER A 86 -34.53 20.82 11.72
C SER A 86 -33.47 19.83 11.20
N VAL A 87 -32.49 20.33 10.46
CA VAL A 87 -31.50 19.48 9.79
C VAL A 87 -30.82 18.53 10.77
N HIS A 88 -30.88 17.25 10.46
CA HIS A 88 -30.14 16.17 11.12
C HIS A 88 -29.35 15.37 10.09
N SER A 89 -28.26 14.74 10.51
CA SER A 89 -27.42 13.95 9.60
C SER A 89 -27.25 12.50 10.02
N MET A 90 -27.65 12.17 11.25
CA MET A 90 -27.54 10.81 11.76
C MET A 90 -28.83 10.42 12.49
N VAL A 91 -29.21 9.15 12.38
CA VAL A 91 -30.43 8.60 12.98
C VAL A 91 -30.15 7.24 13.62
N ALA A 92 -30.70 7.02 14.81
CA ALA A 92 -30.73 5.74 15.51
C ALA A 92 -32.03 5.61 16.32
N ALA A 93 -32.25 4.44 16.90
CA ALA A 93 -33.26 4.22 17.90
C ALA A 93 -32.64 3.56 19.15
N THR A 94 -33.17 3.89 20.31
CA THR A 94 -32.80 3.27 21.58
C THR A 94 -34.04 2.76 22.31
N TRP A 95 -33.86 1.78 23.19
CA TRP A 95 -34.92 1.21 24.02
C TRP A 95 -34.34 0.58 25.29
N ARG A 96 -35.21 0.14 26.22
CA ARG A 96 -34.78 -0.59 27.42
C ARG A 96 -35.06 -2.09 27.31
N GLY A 97 -34.08 -2.88 27.72
CA GLY A 97 -34.11 -4.33 27.75
C GLY A 97 -33.94 -4.99 26.37
N GLU A 98 -34.02 -6.32 26.36
CA GLU A 98 -33.89 -7.08 25.12
C GLU A 98 -35.13 -6.92 24.23
N SER A 99 -34.91 -6.88 22.92
CA SER A 99 -35.96 -6.77 21.92
C SER A 99 -35.54 -7.41 20.59
N THR A 100 -36.50 -8.04 19.93
CA THR A 100 -36.37 -8.57 18.57
C THR A 100 -37.07 -7.69 17.54
N ALA A 101 -37.45 -6.46 17.92
CA ALA A 101 -38.14 -5.54 17.02
C ALA A 101 -37.23 -5.09 15.87
N GLU A 102 -37.77 -5.08 14.68
CA GLU A 102 -37.13 -4.50 13.52
C GLU A 102 -37.47 -3.00 13.43
N VAL A 103 -36.51 -2.15 13.60
CA VAL A 103 -36.68 -0.70 13.42
C VAL A 103 -36.22 -0.32 12.04
N SER A 104 -37.09 0.36 11.28
CA SER A 104 -36.76 0.90 9.95
C SER A 104 -37.03 2.40 9.94
N VAL A 105 -36.24 3.15 9.18
CA VAL A 105 -36.41 4.58 8.99
C VAL A 105 -36.38 4.95 7.51
N ARG A 106 -37.03 6.05 7.18
CA ARG A 106 -36.76 6.78 5.94
C ARG A 106 -36.60 8.27 6.27
N SER A 107 -35.68 8.91 5.58
CA SER A 107 -35.35 10.32 5.79
C SER A 107 -35.78 11.15 4.59
N LYS A 108 -36.21 12.41 4.84
CA LYS A 108 -36.50 13.40 3.81
C LYS A 108 -35.26 14.24 3.59
N VAL A 109 -34.69 14.22 2.39
CA VAL A 109 -33.49 14.95 2.00
C VAL A 109 -33.81 15.80 0.79
N ALA A 110 -33.53 17.09 0.81
CA ALA A 110 -33.82 18.03 -0.27
C ALA A 110 -35.29 17.91 -0.81
N GLY A 111 -36.24 17.86 0.11
CA GLY A 111 -37.66 17.78 -0.20
C GLY A 111 -38.19 16.39 -0.57
N SER A 112 -37.36 15.38 -0.77
CA SER A 112 -37.73 14.05 -1.23
C SER A 112 -37.53 12.96 -0.19
N TRP A 113 -38.49 12.05 -0.05
CA TRP A 113 -38.40 10.90 0.82
C TRP A 113 -37.51 9.80 0.22
N GLY A 114 -36.55 9.33 1.00
CA GLY A 114 -35.74 8.16 0.66
C GLY A 114 -36.51 6.84 0.86
N GLN A 115 -35.84 5.73 0.47
CA GLN A 115 -36.37 4.39 0.70
C GLN A 115 -36.31 4.02 2.19
N TRP A 116 -37.20 3.12 2.64
CA TRP A 116 -37.15 2.52 3.95
C TRP A 116 -35.84 1.73 4.14
N GLN A 117 -35.18 1.95 5.26
CA GLN A 117 -33.91 1.33 5.59
C GLN A 117 -33.99 0.75 7.00
N VAL A 118 -33.69 -0.54 7.11
CA VAL A 118 -33.57 -1.19 8.41
C VAL A 118 -32.37 -0.61 9.15
N LEU A 119 -32.55 -0.30 10.41
CA LEU A 119 -31.48 0.00 11.36
C LEU A 119 -31.14 -1.28 12.10
N PRO A 120 -30.00 -1.94 11.81
CA PRO A 120 -29.60 -3.12 12.55
C PRO A 120 -29.40 -2.83 14.04
N ALA A 121 -29.73 -3.77 14.90
CA ALA A 121 -29.37 -3.67 16.33
C ALA A 121 -27.85 -3.50 16.48
N LEU A 122 -27.46 -2.71 17.46
CA LEU A 122 -26.03 -2.53 17.78
C LEU A 122 -25.52 -3.77 18.52
N ASP A 123 -24.49 -4.39 17.94
CA ASP A 123 -23.88 -5.61 18.46
C ASP A 123 -22.66 -5.33 19.35
N ASP A 124 -22.18 -4.07 19.38
CA ASP A 124 -21.09 -3.65 20.24
C ASP A 124 -21.60 -3.46 21.68
N HIS A 125 -20.92 -4.05 22.65
CA HIS A 125 -21.30 -3.97 24.05
C HIS A 125 -20.08 -3.97 24.98
N PRO A 126 -20.18 -3.27 26.16
CA PRO A 126 -19.31 -3.55 27.29
C PRO A 126 -19.49 -5.01 27.77
N ASP A 127 -18.55 -5.51 28.56
CA ASP A 127 -18.68 -6.82 29.18
C ASP A 127 -19.74 -6.78 30.31
N PRO A 128 -20.43 -7.91 30.62
CA PRO A 128 -21.56 -7.93 31.55
C PRO A 128 -21.25 -7.43 32.95
N ASP A 129 -20.01 -7.64 33.42
CA ASP A 129 -19.53 -7.20 34.74
C ASP A 129 -18.84 -5.82 34.67
N ASP A 130 -18.92 -5.13 33.53
CA ASP A 130 -18.35 -3.81 33.38
C ASP A 130 -19.26 -2.74 33.98
N ALA A 131 -18.67 -1.77 34.65
CA ALA A 131 -19.40 -0.60 35.19
C ALA A 131 -20.09 0.26 34.10
N GLU A 132 -19.78 0.01 32.83
CA GLU A 132 -20.41 0.64 31.66
C GLU A 132 -21.67 -0.07 31.20
N GLU A 133 -21.96 -1.30 31.68
CA GLU A 133 -23.15 -2.04 31.26
C GLU A 133 -24.42 -1.31 31.69
N THR A 134 -25.30 -1.11 30.74
CA THR A 134 -26.59 -0.43 30.96
C THR A 134 -27.73 -1.28 30.40
N ALA A 135 -28.94 -1.05 30.90
CA ALA A 135 -30.15 -1.67 30.34
C ALA A 135 -30.62 -1.03 29.01
N VAL A 136 -29.92 0.00 28.53
CA VAL A 136 -30.24 0.67 27.26
C VAL A 136 -29.61 -0.09 26.11
N ARG A 137 -30.42 -0.43 25.14
CA ARG A 137 -30.05 -1.05 23.87
C ARG A 137 -30.38 -0.09 22.74
N GLY A 138 -29.82 -0.31 21.55
CA GLY A 138 -30.11 0.57 20.41
C GLY A 138 -29.75 -0.07 19.08
N THR A 139 -29.92 0.71 18.05
CA THR A 139 -29.48 0.39 16.69
C THR A 139 -28.12 0.99 16.38
N HIS A 140 -27.47 0.56 15.33
CA HIS A 140 -26.36 1.31 14.75
C HIS A 140 -26.80 2.72 14.38
N LEU A 141 -25.93 3.71 14.62
CA LEU A 141 -26.15 5.10 14.25
C LEU A 141 -25.88 5.29 12.76
N ARG A 142 -26.95 5.60 11.99
CA ARG A 142 -26.89 5.70 10.55
C ARG A 142 -26.66 7.12 10.06
N TRP A 143 -25.75 7.33 9.15
CA TRP A 143 -25.56 8.58 8.42
C TRP A 143 -26.62 8.68 7.30
N VAL A 144 -27.37 9.78 7.26
CA VAL A 144 -28.44 10.03 6.30
C VAL A 144 -28.21 11.30 5.46
N GLY A 145 -27.10 12.01 5.67
CA GLY A 145 -26.84 13.30 5.05
C GLY A 145 -27.66 14.43 5.69
N ALA A 146 -27.87 15.53 5.00
CA ALA A 146 -28.64 16.66 5.52
C ALA A 146 -30.15 16.38 5.35
N ALA A 147 -30.76 15.70 6.31
CA ALA A 147 -32.18 15.36 6.30
C ALA A 147 -32.99 16.39 7.09
N GLU A 148 -34.21 16.68 6.64
CA GLU A 148 -35.15 17.66 7.19
C GLU A 148 -36.48 17.03 7.66
N GLY A 149 -36.53 15.71 7.64
CA GLY A 149 -37.69 14.94 8.11
C GLY A 149 -37.36 13.46 8.23
N VAL A 150 -38.09 12.76 9.09
CA VAL A 150 -37.94 11.34 9.33
C VAL A 150 -39.29 10.65 9.52
N GLN A 151 -39.38 9.41 9.09
CA GLN A 151 -40.43 8.47 9.48
C GLN A 151 -39.81 7.20 10.03
N VAL A 152 -40.49 6.58 10.98
CA VAL A 152 -40.05 5.34 11.63
C VAL A 152 -41.12 4.26 11.44
N GLN A 153 -40.66 3.05 11.16
CA GLN A 153 -41.47 1.84 11.22
C GLN A 153 -40.86 0.85 12.23
N VAL A 154 -41.73 0.19 12.97
CA VAL A 154 -41.34 -0.85 13.93
C VAL A 154 -42.13 -2.12 13.61
N GLY A 155 -41.41 -3.17 13.29
CA GLY A 155 -41.97 -4.51 13.09
C GLY A 155 -41.84 -5.35 14.36
N GLY A 156 -42.75 -6.29 14.55
CA GLY A 156 -42.76 -7.14 15.74
C GLY A 156 -43.32 -6.43 16.99
N THR A 157 -42.87 -6.85 18.16
CA THR A 157 -43.28 -6.29 19.45
C THR A 157 -42.54 -5.00 19.71
N ARG A 158 -43.26 -3.91 19.91
CA ARG A 158 -42.66 -2.60 20.22
C ARG A 158 -41.86 -2.66 21.55
N PRO A 159 -40.58 -2.28 21.54
CA PRO A 159 -39.77 -2.30 22.76
C PRO A 159 -40.24 -1.25 23.78
N ARG A 160 -39.86 -1.42 25.04
CA ARG A 160 -40.11 -0.43 26.09
C ARG A 160 -39.24 0.80 25.89
N ASP A 161 -39.79 1.97 26.16
CA ASP A 161 -39.09 3.25 26.09
C ASP A 161 -38.40 3.51 24.75
N LEU A 162 -39.03 3.04 23.65
CA LEU A 162 -38.52 3.24 22.30
C LEU A 162 -38.37 4.73 22.01
N THR A 163 -37.15 5.15 21.71
CA THR A 163 -36.79 6.55 21.48
C THR A 163 -36.05 6.67 20.16
N LEU A 164 -36.51 7.58 19.29
CA LEU A 164 -35.80 8.00 18.09
C LEU A 164 -34.70 8.98 18.49
N VAL A 165 -33.48 8.77 18.04
CA VAL A 165 -32.32 9.65 18.26
C VAL A 165 -31.91 10.27 16.94
N LEU A 166 -31.96 11.60 16.87
CA LEU A 166 -31.50 12.40 15.73
C LEU A 166 -30.29 13.22 16.17
N LEU A 167 -29.20 13.13 15.40
CA LEU A 167 -27.98 13.87 15.68
C LEU A 167 -27.57 14.69 14.45
N HIS A 168 -27.02 15.86 14.71
CA HIS A 168 -26.39 16.71 13.71
C HIS A 168 -25.08 17.31 14.24
N PRO A 169 -23.95 16.58 14.16
CA PRO A 169 -22.65 17.13 14.44
C PRO A 169 -22.35 18.28 13.47
N GLN A 170 -22.10 19.46 14.00
CA GLN A 170 -21.83 20.65 13.19
C GLN A 170 -20.41 20.57 12.62
N PRO A 171 -20.21 20.89 11.33
CA PRO A 171 -18.86 21.01 10.77
C PRO A 171 -18.04 22.06 11.53
N ARG A 172 -16.76 21.77 11.76
CA ARG A 172 -15.77 22.71 12.31
C ARG A 172 -14.78 23.11 11.22
N ALA A 173 -14.23 24.31 11.28
CA ALA A 173 -13.17 24.73 10.38
C ALA A 173 -11.98 23.73 10.43
N ALA A 174 -11.62 23.24 11.61
CA ALA A 174 -10.57 22.24 11.82
C ALA A 174 -10.86 20.86 11.19
N ASP A 175 -12.11 20.56 10.82
CA ASP A 175 -12.45 19.29 10.15
C ASP A 175 -11.90 19.22 8.72
N ALA A 176 -11.63 20.39 8.12
CA ALA A 176 -11.02 20.52 6.79
C ALA A 176 -9.49 20.41 6.82
N ASP A 177 -8.85 20.47 8.00
CA ASP A 177 -7.40 20.45 8.11
C ASP A 177 -6.84 19.10 7.64
N GLU A 178 -6.15 19.13 6.52
CA GLU A 178 -5.39 17.99 6.02
C GLU A 178 -4.07 17.86 6.79
N VAL A 179 -4.08 17.12 7.90
CA VAL A 179 -2.81 16.55 8.37
C VAL A 179 -2.35 15.54 7.31
N PRO A 180 -1.16 15.72 6.71
CA PRO A 180 -0.71 14.83 5.65
C PRO A 180 -0.85 13.36 6.06
N THR A 181 -1.53 12.58 5.25
CA THR A 181 -1.61 11.12 5.41
C THR A 181 -0.24 10.58 4.99
N SER A 182 0.72 10.54 5.89
CA SER A 182 2.04 10.01 5.58
C SER A 182 2.03 8.49 5.56
N LEU A 183 1.35 7.90 4.57
CA LEU A 183 1.60 6.51 4.19
C LEU A 183 3.02 6.33 3.60
N ALA A 184 3.70 7.43 3.27
CA ALA A 184 5.05 7.42 2.72
C ALA A 184 6.13 7.97 3.66
N ALA A 185 5.80 8.85 4.61
CA ALA A 185 6.81 9.57 5.40
C ALA A 185 7.30 8.81 6.65
N GLY A 186 6.69 7.67 7.01
CA GLY A 186 7.12 6.85 8.16
C GLY A 186 7.87 5.57 7.78
N ARG A 187 8.07 5.30 6.50
CA ARG A 187 8.93 4.19 6.07
C ARG A 187 10.39 4.63 6.15
N SER A 188 10.94 4.70 7.35
CA SER A 188 12.38 4.80 7.53
C SER A 188 13.05 3.69 6.72
N THR A 189 13.87 4.09 5.76
CA THR A 189 14.67 3.17 4.94
C THR A 189 15.78 2.46 5.72
N ALA A 190 15.90 2.76 7.02
CA ALA A 190 16.94 2.25 7.92
C ALA A 190 16.35 1.66 9.21
N ALA A 191 15.42 0.70 9.08
CA ALA A 191 15.01 -0.11 10.23
C ALA A 191 16.22 -0.96 10.71
N ARG A 192 16.50 -0.94 12.02
CA ARG A 192 17.55 -1.77 12.66
C ARG A 192 16.90 -2.98 13.33
N GLU A 193 17.68 -4.05 13.51
CA GLU A 193 17.21 -5.25 14.23
C GLU A 193 16.78 -4.88 15.66
N GLY A 194 15.59 -5.36 16.04
CA GLY A 194 15.03 -5.06 17.34
C GLY A 194 14.31 -3.70 17.43
N ASP A 195 14.32 -2.90 16.36
CA ASP A 195 13.50 -1.71 16.33
C ASP A 195 12.01 -2.11 16.39
N PRO A 196 11.21 -1.50 17.27
CA PRO A 196 9.78 -1.76 17.30
C PRO A 196 9.14 -1.30 15.98
N VAL A 197 8.08 -1.98 15.58
CA VAL A 197 7.28 -1.52 14.44
C VAL A 197 6.84 -0.07 14.69
N PRO A 198 7.11 0.87 13.78
CA PRO A 198 6.81 2.28 14.01
C PRO A 198 5.30 2.51 14.13
N LYS A 199 4.95 3.42 15.03
CA LYS A 199 3.57 3.84 15.19
C LYS A 199 3.07 4.51 13.91
N PRO A 200 1.94 4.05 13.32
CA PRO A 200 1.33 4.76 12.21
C PRO A 200 0.81 6.13 12.66
N THR A 201 0.55 7.02 11.70
CA THR A 201 -0.10 8.29 12.00
C THR A 201 -1.52 8.03 12.47
N ILE A 202 -1.80 8.28 13.75
CA ILE A 202 -3.12 8.19 14.37
C ILE A 202 -3.54 9.59 14.78
N ARG A 203 -4.66 10.05 14.25
CA ARG A 203 -5.24 11.35 14.59
C ARG A 203 -5.82 11.30 15.98
N SER A 204 -5.47 12.28 16.80
CA SER A 204 -5.88 12.32 18.22
C SER A 204 -7.36 12.65 18.38
N ARG A 205 -7.89 12.41 19.59
CA ARG A 205 -9.23 12.81 19.99
C ARG A 205 -9.47 14.30 19.80
N LYS A 206 -8.46 15.15 20.07
CA LYS A 206 -8.52 16.60 19.80
C LYS A 206 -8.77 16.90 18.32
N SER A 207 -8.19 16.14 17.40
CA SER A 207 -8.30 16.40 15.96
C SER A 207 -9.70 16.14 15.39
N TRP A 208 -10.49 15.25 16.00
CA TRP A 208 -11.90 15.11 15.63
C TRP A 208 -12.85 15.86 16.58
N GLY A 209 -12.31 16.53 17.60
CA GLY A 209 -13.06 17.42 18.45
C GLY A 209 -13.90 16.72 19.51
N ALA A 210 -13.29 15.77 20.25
CA ALA A 210 -13.96 15.10 21.37
C ALA A 210 -14.40 16.10 22.45
N THR A 211 -15.65 16.04 22.86
CA THR A 211 -16.18 16.74 24.03
C THR A 211 -15.87 15.90 25.26
N GLU A 212 -14.69 16.11 25.86
CA GLU A 212 -14.17 15.21 26.91
C GLU A 212 -15.06 15.17 28.19
N SER A 213 -15.92 16.17 28.42
CA SER A 213 -16.91 16.18 29.51
C SER A 213 -18.02 15.13 29.35
N TRP A 214 -18.19 14.56 28.17
CA TRP A 214 -19.14 13.45 27.95
C TRP A 214 -18.63 12.11 28.45
N ARG A 215 -17.32 11.97 28.69
CA ARG A 215 -16.78 10.75 29.27
C ARG A 215 -17.29 10.55 30.71
N ASN A 216 -17.67 9.32 30.99
CA ASN A 216 -18.01 8.89 32.32
C ASN A 216 -16.91 7.99 32.90
N GLY A 217 -16.25 8.45 33.95
CA GLY A 217 -15.16 7.71 34.60
C GLY A 217 -13.79 7.80 33.91
N SER A 218 -12.84 7.04 34.42
CA SER A 218 -11.46 6.98 33.97
C SER A 218 -11.24 5.81 32.99
N PRO A 219 -10.29 5.93 32.04
CA PRO A 219 -9.96 4.80 31.16
C PRO A 219 -9.53 3.57 31.95
N ARG A 220 -10.05 2.41 31.56
CA ARG A 220 -9.66 1.09 32.11
C ARG A 220 -8.63 0.45 31.19
N TYR A 221 -7.75 -0.37 31.78
CA TYR A 221 -6.66 -0.99 31.04
C TYR A 221 -6.68 -2.50 31.21
N ASN A 222 -6.47 -3.22 30.13
CA ASN A 222 -6.24 -4.64 30.13
C ASN A 222 -4.81 -4.96 30.60
N SER A 223 -4.56 -6.17 31.08
CA SER A 223 -3.20 -6.61 31.41
C SER A 223 -2.35 -6.82 30.15
N THR A 224 -2.96 -7.16 29.04
CA THR A 224 -2.34 -7.43 27.74
C THR A 224 -3.32 -7.19 26.59
N ILE A 225 -2.81 -7.19 25.36
CA ILE A 225 -3.62 -7.32 24.15
C ILE A 225 -3.27 -8.66 23.50
N GLU A 226 -4.26 -9.49 23.33
CA GLU A 226 -4.13 -10.81 22.69
C GLU A 226 -4.65 -10.79 21.26
N GLN A 227 -5.65 -9.95 20.97
CA GLN A 227 -6.33 -9.87 19.69
C GLN A 227 -6.58 -8.42 19.26
N LEU A 228 -6.73 -8.24 17.96
CA LEU A 228 -7.29 -7.05 17.34
C LEU A 228 -8.56 -7.45 16.59
N HIS A 229 -9.71 -6.94 17.05
CA HIS A 229 -10.99 -7.15 16.40
C HIS A 229 -11.29 -6.02 15.42
N VAL A 230 -11.62 -6.40 14.19
CA VAL A 230 -12.06 -5.47 13.16
C VAL A 230 -13.58 -5.41 13.15
N HIS A 231 -14.10 -4.19 13.26
CA HIS A 231 -15.51 -3.86 13.20
C HIS A 231 -15.84 -3.00 11.99
N HIS A 232 -17.12 -2.78 11.74
CA HIS A 232 -17.62 -1.66 10.96
C HIS A 232 -18.65 -0.88 11.78
N THR A 233 -18.88 0.40 11.44
CA THR A 233 -19.89 1.21 12.12
C THR A 233 -21.29 1.02 11.55
N ALA A 234 -21.44 0.26 10.47
CA ALA A 234 -22.68 0.06 9.71
C ALA A 234 -23.44 1.36 9.34
N SER A 235 -22.78 2.51 9.44
CA SER A 235 -23.38 3.85 9.36
C SER A 235 -23.70 4.34 7.94
N GLY A 236 -23.19 3.68 6.91
CA GLY A 236 -23.30 4.14 5.51
C GLY A 236 -21.97 4.67 4.97
N ASN A 237 -21.86 4.77 3.62
CA ASN A 237 -20.58 5.05 2.95
C ASN A 237 -20.55 6.40 2.21
N ASP A 238 -21.69 7.13 2.17
CA ASP A 238 -21.84 8.38 1.41
C ASP A 238 -21.40 9.60 2.25
N TYR A 239 -20.19 9.54 2.77
CA TYR A 239 -19.56 10.64 3.50
C TYR A 239 -18.31 11.12 2.78
N SER A 240 -18.04 12.42 2.88
CA SER A 240 -16.82 13.04 2.37
C SER A 240 -15.66 12.93 3.37
N ARG A 241 -14.47 13.31 2.94
CA ARG A 241 -13.29 13.36 3.80
C ARG A 241 -13.46 14.30 4.99
N THR A 242 -14.16 15.40 4.80
CA THR A 242 -14.43 16.43 5.81
C THR A 242 -15.54 16.06 6.79
N ASP A 243 -16.42 15.11 6.43
CA ASP A 243 -17.48 14.65 7.33
C ASP A 243 -16.98 13.70 8.42
N VAL A 244 -15.81 13.10 8.25
CA VAL A 244 -15.32 12.03 9.15
C VAL A 244 -15.19 12.49 10.61
N PRO A 245 -14.61 13.66 10.95
CA PRO A 245 -14.58 14.12 12.33
C PRO A 245 -15.98 14.29 12.93
N ALA A 246 -16.93 14.82 12.16
CA ALA A 246 -18.33 14.96 12.55
C ALA A 246 -18.99 13.61 12.82
N LEU A 247 -18.77 12.61 11.94
CA LEU A 247 -19.23 11.23 12.15
C LEU A 247 -18.72 10.66 13.48
N ILE A 248 -17.43 10.82 13.77
CA ILE A 248 -16.83 10.32 15.01
C ILE A 248 -17.45 11.02 16.24
N ARG A 249 -17.69 12.34 16.19
CA ARG A 249 -18.41 13.08 17.24
C ARG A 249 -19.83 12.56 17.45
N GLY A 250 -20.52 12.21 16.37
CA GLY A 250 -21.84 11.59 16.44
C GLY A 250 -21.82 10.22 17.11
N PHE A 251 -20.91 9.32 16.74
CA PHE A 251 -20.74 8.02 17.41
C PHE A 251 -20.41 8.20 18.90
N TYR A 252 -19.49 9.11 19.20
CA TYR A 252 -19.10 9.38 20.57
C TYR A 252 -20.27 9.88 21.43
N ARG A 253 -21.04 10.85 20.93
CA ARG A 253 -22.25 11.35 21.63
C ARG A 253 -23.26 10.22 21.82
N TYR A 254 -23.50 9.41 20.77
CA TYR A 254 -24.46 8.32 20.82
C TYR A 254 -24.10 7.28 21.89
N HIS A 255 -22.84 6.85 21.93
CA HIS A 255 -22.38 5.88 22.91
C HIS A 255 -22.41 6.42 24.34
N THR A 256 -22.01 7.67 24.54
CA THR A 256 -21.91 8.24 25.89
C THR A 256 -23.23 8.80 26.42
N GLN A 257 -23.98 9.54 25.61
CA GLN A 257 -25.15 10.26 26.08
C GLN A 257 -26.46 9.50 25.84
N ASN A 258 -26.52 8.64 24.82
CA ASN A 258 -27.74 7.87 24.53
C ASN A 258 -27.68 6.45 25.08
N LEU A 259 -26.54 5.76 25.00
CA LEU A 259 -26.37 4.40 25.53
C LEU A 259 -25.83 4.40 26.96
N GLY A 260 -25.27 5.51 27.44
CA GLY A 260 -24.76 5.67 28.80
C GLY A 260 -23.39 5.04 29.05
N TRP A 261 -22.63 4.73 27.98
CA TRP A 261 -21.29 4.16 28.11
C TRP A 261 -20.26 5.21 28.53
N SER A 262 -19.11 4.76 29.06
CA SER A 262 -18.08 5.66 29.57
C SER A 262 -17.36 6.45 28.47
N ASP A 263 -17.28 5.92 27.26
CA ASP A 263 -16.60 6.52 26.11
C ASP A 263 -17.11 5.87 24.81
N ILE A 264 -16.58 6.28 23.66
CA ILE A 264 -16.82 5.61 22.39
C ILE A 264 -16.38 4.14 22.47
N ALA A 265 -17.11 3.23 21.84
CA ALA A 265 -16.88 1.77 21.93
C ALA A 265 -15.46 1.35 21.55
N TYR A 266 -14.98 1.89 20.44
CA TYR A 266 -13.78 1.42 19.75
C TYR A 266 -12.52 2.12 20.23
N ASN A 267 -11.41 1.34 20.32
CA ASN A 267 -10.11 1.93 20.62
C ASN A 267 -9.60 2.80 19.45
N PHE A 268 -9.90 2.38 18.23
CA PHE A 268 -9.50 3.07 17.01
C PHE A 268 -10.64 3.11 16.00
N LEU A 269 -10.60 4.07 15.09
CA LEU A 269 -11.43 4.07 13.90
C LEU A 269 -10.54 4.22 12.66
N VAL A 270 -11.03 3.73 11.53
CA VAL A 270 -10.39 3.92 10.22
C VAL A 270 -11.43 4.31 9.19
N ASP A 271 -11.17 5.36 8.42
CA ASP A 271 -12.08 5.81 7.38
C ASP A 271 -11.74 5.21 6.00
N LYS A 272 -12.65 5.37 5.03
CA LYS A 272 -12.45 4.85 3.66
C LYS A 272 -11.24 5.44 2.94
N TYR A 273 -10.68 6.53 3.46
CA TYR A 273 -9.48 7.20 2.92
C TYR A 273 -8.19 6.69 3.55
N GLY A 274 -8.27 5.74 4.50
CA GLY A 274 -7.13 5.15 5.20
C GLY A 274 -6.56 5.99 6.33
N ARG A 275 -7.31 6.95 6.86
CA ARG A 275 -6.90 7.73 8.04
C ARG A 275 -7.30 6.97 9.31
N LEU A 276 -6.34 6.83 10.22
CA LEU A 276 -6.56 6.25 11.54
C LEU A 276 -6.88 7.34 12.56
N TRP A 277 -7.79 7.03 13.46
CA TRP A 277 -8.29 7.93 14.48
C TRP A 277 -8.26 7.24 15.84
N GLU A 278 -7.80 7.97 16.87
CA GLU A 278 -7.96 7.57 18.26
C GLU A 278 -9.43 7.66 18.63
N GLY A 279 -10.01 6.56 19.06
CA GLY A 279 -11.37 6.50 19.56
C GLY A 279 -11.40 6.70 21.07
N ARG A 280 -11.36 5.58 21.83
CA ARG A 280 -11.45 5.57 23.29
C ARG A 280 -10.21 6.23 23.93
N ALA A 281 -10.44 7.08 24.93
CA ALA A 281 -9.40 7.76 25.70
C ALA A 281 -8.52 6.76 26.47
N GLY A 282 -7.33 7.21 26.87
CA GLY A 282 -6.40 6.41 27.68
C GLY A 282 -5.03 6.26 27.07
N GLY A 283 -4.88 6.65 25.80
CA GLY A 283 -3.62 6.66 25.05
C GLY A 283 -3.45 5.46 24.12
N VAL A 284 -3.19 5.77 22.87
CA VAL A 284 -3.15 4.80 21.74
C VAL A 284 -2.15 3.65 21.93
N ALA A 285 -1.05 3.87 22.67
CA ALA A 285 -0.05 2.83 22.93
C ALA A 285 -0.46 1.89 24.08
N LYS A 286 -1.33 2.33 24.99
CA LYS A 286 -1.72 1.55 26.16
C LYS A 286 -2.78 0.48 25.81
N PRO A 287 -2.94 -0.58 26.62
CA PRO A 287 -3.94 -1.62 26.40
C PRO A 287 -5.31 -1.18 26.95
N VAL A 288 -5.84 -0.09 26.42
CA VAL A 288 -7.13 0.45 26.86
C VAL A 288 -8.23 -0.57 26.60
N ARG A 289 -9.07 -0.88 27.62
CA ARG A 289 -10.24 -1.74 27.48
C ARG A 289 -11.30 -1.02 26.63
N GLY A 290 -11.81 -1.70 25.61
CA GLY A 290 -12.90 -1.23 24.77
C GLY A 290 -14.28 -1.65 25.29
N ALA A 291 -15.33 -1.29 24.53
CA ALA A 291 -16.69 -1.76 24.71
C ALA A 291 -17.27 -2.19 23.35
N HIS A 292 -16.51 -3.03 22.63
CA HIS A 292 -16.75 -3.33 21.22
C HIS A 292 -16.99 -4.81 20.92
N THR A 293 -16.75 -5.71 21.88
CA THR A 293 -16.93 -7.17 21.69
C THR A 293 -17.28 -7.82 23.01
N LEU A 294 -18.56 -8.11 23.19
CA LEU A 294 -19.08 -8.74 24.40
C LEU A 294 -18.31 -10.01 24.75
N GLY A 295 -17.79 -10.08 25.97
CA GLY A 295 -17.07 -11.24 26.49
C GLY A 295 -15.60 -11.36 26.09
N PHE A 296 -15.06 -10.40 25.30
CA PHE A 296 -13.66 -10.40 24.85
C PHE A 296 -12.97 -9.04 24.95
N ASN A 297 -13.62 -8.01 25.50
CA ASN A 297 -13.01 -6.69 25.65
C ASN A 297 -11.77 -6.70 26.54
N ALA A 298 -11.73 -7.57 27.56
CA ALA A 298 -10.65 -7.67 28.54
C ALA A 298 -9.29 -8.09 27.97
N THR A 299 -9.25 -8.64 26.75
CA THR A 299 -8.02 -9.17 26.13
C THR A 299 -7.76 -8.60 24.76
N SER A 300 -8.59 -7.67 24.29
CA SER A 300 -8.53 -7.21 22.91
C SER A 300 -8.41 -5.70 22.75
N THR A 301 -8.20 -5.30 21.52
CA THR A 301 -8.33 -3.92 21.04
C THR A 301 -9.18 -3.91 19.77
N GLY A 302 -10.12 -2.97 19.67
CA GLY A 302 -11.04 -2.86 18.54
C GLY A 302 -10.72 -1.70 17.60
N VAL A 303 -10.85 -1.95 16.30
CA VAL A 303 -10.80 -0.92 15.27
C VAL A 303 -12.06 -0.98 14.41
N ALA A 304 -12.81 0.12 14.34
CA ALA A 304 -14.01 0.20 13.52
C ALA A 304 -13.76 0.90 12.19
N ALA A 305 -14.06 0.22 11.11
CA ALA A 305 -14.11 0.79 9.78
C ALA A 305 -15.39 1.63 9.63
N ILE A 306 -15.24 2.94 9.44
CA ILE A 306 -16.38 3.86 9.28
C ILE A 306 -17.07 3.53 7.97
N GLY A 307 -18.34 3.12 8.04
CA GLY A 307 -19.16 2.75 6.90
C GLY A 307 -19.85 1.39 7.05
N ASN A 308 -20.52 0.95 5.99
CA ASN A 308 -21.18 -0.36 5.91
C ASN A 308 -20.48 -1.25 4.89
N TYR A 309 -19.74 -2.22 5.37
CA TYR A 309 -18.95 -3.16 4.55
C TYR A 309 -19.67 -4.50 4.31
N GLU A 310 -20.94 -4.56 4.59
CA GLU A 310 -21.82 -5.62 4.11
C GLU A 310 -22.15 -5.40 2.61
N VAL A 311 -22.24 -4.14 2.18
CA VAL A 311 -22.67 -3.76 0.83
C VAL A 311 -21.57 -3.14 -0.03
N THR A 312 -20.52 -2.60 0.57
CA THR A 312 -19.39 -1.96 -0.13
C THR A 312 -18.06 -2.56 0.30
N GLY A 313 -17.15 -2.83 -0.62
CA GLY A 313 -15.81 -3.33 -0.31
C GLY A 313 -14.92 -2.25 0.31
N PRO A 314 -13.98 -2.63 1.20
CA PRO A 314 -13.02 -1.68 1.77
C PRO A 314 -12.02 -1.19 0.72
N SER A 315 -11.66 0.07 0.77
CA SER A 315 -10.62 0.65 -0.09
C SER A 315 -9.23 0.03 0.21
N LYS A 316 -8.31 0.09 -0.75
CA LYS A 316 -6.92 -0.33 -0.53
C LYS A 316 -6.22 0.53 0.54
N ALA A 317 -6.56 1.82 0.62
CA ALA A 317 -6.04 2.72 1.64
C ALA A 317 -6.46 2.27 3.05
N MET A 318 -7.73 1.91 3.25
CA MET A 318 -8.23 1.37 4.51
C MET A 318 -7.57 0.04 4.87
N GLN A 319 -7.44 -0.90 3.91
CA GLN A 319 -6.77 -2.19 4.15
C GLN A 319 -5.32 -1.99 4.58
N GLY A 320 -4.59 -1.07 3.93
CA GLY A 320 -3.22 -0.71 4.31
C GLY A 320 -3.14 -0.12 5.72
N ALA A 321 -4.03 0.81 6.07
CA ALA A 321 -4.08 1.43 7.39
C ALA A 321 -4.42 0.41 8.50
N LEU A 322 -5.34 -0.53 8.24
CA LEU A 322 -5.62 -1.64 9.16
C LEU A 322 -4.38 -2.53 9.37
N ALA A 323 -3.63 -2.82 8.33
CA ALA A 323 -2.41 -3.61 8.42
C ALA A 323 -1.30 -2.87 9.20
N ASP A 324 -1.11 -1.57 8.97
CA ASP A 324 -0.14 -0.73 9.68
C ASP A 324 -0.49 -0.62 11.19
N LEU A 325 -1.77 -0.39 11.50
CA LEU A 325 -2.26 -0.36 12.90
C LEU A 325 -2.05 -1.71 13.59
N ALA A 326 -2.46 -2.80 12.95
CA ALA A 326 -2.35 -4.14 13.49
C ALA A 326 -0.89 -4.55 13.70
N ALA A 327 -0.01 -4.27 12.75
CA ALA A 327 1.42 -4.54 12.87
C ALA A 327 2.02 -3.84 14.09
N TRP A 328 1.79 -2.52 14.20
CA TRP A 328 2.31 -1.72 15.32
C TRP A 328 1.73 -2.14 16.66
N LYS A 329 0.39 -2.26 16.75
CA LYS A 329 -0.27 -2.52 18.03
C LYS A 329 0.03 -3.92 18.56
N LEU A 330 0.02 -4.93 17.71
CA LEU A 330 0.25 -6.32 18.08
C LEU A 330 1.74 -6.60 18.38
N ASP A 331 2.66 -5.91 17.71
CA ASP A 331 4.09 -6.06 17.97
C ASP A 331 4.47 -5.64 19.40
N GLN A 332 3.81 -4.61 19.96
CA GLN A 332 4.00 -4.18 21.35
C GLN A 332 3.73 -5.27 22.38
N TYR A 333 2.89 -6.25 22.04
CA TYR A 333 2.50 -7.37 22.90
C TYR A 333 3.04 -8.71 22.39
N ALA A 334 4.04 -8.69 21.50
CA ALA A 334 4.66 -9.87 20.88
C ALA A 334 3.64 -10.82 20.21
N ARG A 335 2.57 -10.29 19.64
CA ARG A 335 1.55 -11.07 18.93
C ARG A 335 1.86 -11.13 17.44
N ARG A 336 1.75 -12.34 16.86
CA ARG A 336 2.04 -12.57 15.43
C ARG A 336 0.77 -12.41 14.59
N PRO A 337 0.69 -11.46 13.65
CA PRO A 337 -0.54 -11.14 12.91
C PRO A 337 -1.24 -12.34 12.23
N ARG A 338 -0.49 -13.33 11.75
CA ARG A 338 -1.03 -14.57 11.15
C ARG A 338 -1.37 -15.65 12.16
N GLY A 339 -1.08 -15.44 13.44
CA GLY A 339 -1.23 -16.44 14.49
C GLY A 339 -2.68 -16.70 14.87
N LYS A 340 -2.82 -17.71 15.75
CA LYS A 340 -4.02 -17.99 16.53
C LYS A 340 -3.64 -17.96 18.00
N ILE A 341 -4.62 -17.70 18.85
CA ILE A 341 -4.44 -17.66 20.29
C ILE A 341 -5.64 -18.31 20.99
N LYS A 342 -5.41 -18.86 22.17
CA LYS A 342 -6.48 -19.37 23.04
C LYS A 342 -6.88 -18.26 24.00
N VAL A 343 -8.13 -17.84 23.93
CA VAL A 343 -8.70 -16.77 24.75
C VAL A 343 -9.89 -17.31 25.51
N ARG A 344 -10.01 -16.92 26.78
CA ARG A 344 -11.16 -17.27 27.63
C ARG A 344 -12.25 -16.21 27.46
N SER A 345 -13.45 -16.66 27.10
CA SER A 345 -14.64 -15.78 27.03
C SER A 345 -15.12 -15.38 28.43
N GLU A 346 -15.46 -14.12 28.61
CA GLU A 346 -16.19 -13.62 29.78
C GLU A 346 -17.72 -13.73 29.61
N GLY A 347 -18.17 -14.27 28.48
CA GLY A 347 -19.57 -14.52 28.12
C GLY A 347 -20.02 -13.67 26.94
N SER A 348 -20.28 -14.31 25.81
CA SER A 348 -20.89 -13.69 24.63
C SER A 348 -22.08 -14.55 24.17
N ASP A 349 -22.83 -14.07 23.20
CA ASP A 349 -23.90 -14.82 22.55
C ASP A 349 -23.39 -16.08 21.79
N ARG A 350 -22.10 -16.08 21.42
CA ARG A 350 -21.45 -17.20 20.73
C ARG A 350 -20.66 -18.13 21.65
N TYR A 351 -20.09 -17.61 22.73
CA TYR A 351 -19.25 -18.37 23.67
C TYR A 351 -19.68 -18.12 25.11
N ARG A 352 -20.11 -19.17 25.82
CA ARG A 352 -20.44 -19.10 27.25
C ARG A 352 -19.22 -18.63 28.06
N ALA A 353 -19.46 -17.92 29.16
CA ALA A 353 -18.41 -17.52 30.08
C ALA A 353 -17.56 -18.72 30.53
N GLY A 354 -16.24 -18.53 30.57
CA GLY A 354 -15.28 -19.58 30.89
C GLY A 354 -14.85 -20.46 29.71
N THR A 355 -15.53 -20.43 28.57
CA THR A 355 -15.13 -21.16 27.36
C THR A 355 -13.80 -20.66 26.82
N VAL A 356 -12.87 -21.59 26.51
CA VAL A 356 -11.60 -21.25 25.84
C VAL A 356 -11.74 -21.42 24.33
N ALA A 357 -11.83 -20.32 23.63
CA ALA A 357 -11.92 -20.27 22.17
C ALA A 357 -10.52 -20.20 21.54
N THR A 358 -10.32 -20.84 20.39
CA THR A 358 -9.11 -20.68 19.59
C THR A 358 -9.40 -19.76 18.42
N LEU A 359 -8.99 -18.51 18.53
CA LEU A 359 -9.32 -17.43 17.61
C LEU A 359 -8.09 -16.95 16.84
N ARG A 360 -8.29 -16.23 15.75
CA ARG A 360 -7.21 -15.50 15.05
C ARG A 360 -6.77 -14.29 15.87
N ILE A 361 -5.50 -13.92 15.79
CA ILE A 361 -4.99 -12.71 16.46
C ILE A 361 -5.56 -11.43 15.83
N ILE A 362 -5.80 -11.44 14.53
CA ILE A 362 -6.59 -10.42 13.84
C ILE A 362 -7.82 -11.12 13.29
N ASP A 363 -8.98 -10.75 13.76
CA ASP A 363 -10.26 -11.34 13.33
C ASP A 363 -11.36 -10.28 13.18
N GLY A 364 -12.58 -10.68 12.91
CA GLY A 364 -13.74 -9.82 12.85
C GLY A 364 -14.64 -10.05 14.05
N HIS A 365 -15.50 -9.10 14.38
CA HIS A 365 -16.46 -9.19 15.48
C HIS A 365 -17.29 -10.48 15.42
N ARG A 366 -17.67 -10.94 14.24
CA ARG A 366 -18.41 -12.20 14.03
C ARG A 366 -17.68 -13.46 14.46
N ASP A 367 -16.39 -13.40 14.71
CA ASP A 367 -15.64 -14.56 15.23
C ASP A 367 -15.87 -14.77 16.73
N THR A 368 -16.31 -13.74 17.45
CA THR A 368 -16.57 -13.74 18.90
C THR A 368 -18.05 -13.61 19.25
N ASN A 369 -18.86 -13.00 18.38
CA ASN A 369 -20.28 -12.71 18.61
C ASN A 369 -21.13 -13.12 17.40
N ASP A 370 -22.44 -13.28 17.61
CA ASP A 370 -23.39 -13.59 16.53
C ASP A 370 -23.85 -12.32 15.83
N THR A 371 -23.03 -11.84 14.92
CA THR A 371 -23.21 -10.57 14.21
C THR A 371 -22.76 -10.64 12.75
N ALA A 372 -23.29 -9.76 11.90
CA ALA A 372 -22.81 -9.53 10.55
C ALA A 372 -21.51 -8.70 10.48
N CYS A 373 -21.14 -8.01 11.59
CA CYS A 373 -19.95 -7.19 11.70
C CYS A 373 -18.66 -8.02 11.47
N PRO A 374 -17.66 -7.53 10.75
CA PRO A 374 -17.46 -6.20 10.15
C PRO A 374 -18.05 -6.04 8.74
N GLY A 375 -19.01 -6.84 8.36
CA GLY A 375 -19.57 -6.92 7.01
C GLY A 375 -18.79 -7.93 6.13
N LYS A 376 -19.52 -8.68 5.29
CA LYS A 376 -18.95 -9.79 4.49
C LYS A 376 -17.79 -9.37 3.61
N LEU A 377 -17.83 -8.16 3.03
CA LEU A 377 -16.84 -7.70 2.08
C LEU A 377 -15.53 -7.26 2.76
N LEU A 378 -15.59 -6.69 3.97
CA LEU A 378 -14.40 -6.40 4.77
C LEU A 378 -13.85 -7.68 5.41
N TYR A 379 -14.70 -8.54 5.94
CA TYR A 379 -14.30 -9.81 6.54
C TYR A 379 -13.49 -10.67 5.55
N ALA A 380 -13.93 -10.73 4.29
CA ALA A 380 -13.22 -11.44 3.21
C ALA A 380 -11.81 -10.88 2.93
N ARG A 381 -11.48 -9.67 3.40
CA ARG A 381 -10.14 -9.05 3.26
C ARG A 381 -9.25 -9.20 4.48
N LEU A 382 -9.74 -9.73 5.58
CA LEU A 382 -8.90 -9.95 6.78
C LEU A 382 -7.70 -10.88 6.54
N PRO A 383 -7.75 -11.91 5.68
CA PRO A 383 -6.56 -12.68 5.31
C PRO A 383 -5.45 -11.82 4.67
N ASP A 384 -5.83 -10.84 3.82
CA ASP A 384 -4.89 -9.91 3.21
C ASP A 384 -4.28 -8.97 4.27
N VAL A 385 -5.12 -8.41 5.16
CA VAL A 385 -4.69 -7.56 6.28
C VAL A 385 -3.70 -8.30 7.19
N ARG A 386 -3.99 -9.57 7.54
CA ARG A 386 -3.08 -10.42 8.34
C ARG A 386 -1.73 -10.60 7.65
N SER A 387 -1.76 -10.83 6.34
CA SER A 387 -0.56 -11.05 5.53
C SER A 387 0.28 -9.80 5.43
N ASP A 388 -0.35 -8.65 5.24
CA ASP A 388 0.30 -7.36 5.12
C ASP A 388 0.91 -6.92 6.47
N ALA A 389 0.15 -7.04 7.56
CA ALA A 389 0.63 -6.77 8.91
C ALA A 389 1.81 -7.67 9.29
N HIS A 390 1.75 -8.96 8.93
CA HIS A 390 2.86 -9.89 9.15
C HIS A 390 4.11 -9.46 8.38
N ARG A 391 3.98 -9.08 7.10
CA ARG A 391 5.11 -8.58 6.30
C ARG A 391 5.74 -7.31 6.90
N ILE A 392 4.92 -6.44 7.48
CA ILE A 392 5.41 -5.24 8.18
C ILE A 392 6.24 -5.67 9.40
N VAL A 393 5.69 -6.50 10.29
CA VAL A 393 6.41 -6.96 11.49
C VAL A 393 7.72 -7.66 11.13
N GLU A 394 7.70 -8.58 10.16
CA GLU A 394 8.89 -9.30 9.73
C GLU A 394 9.97 -8.36 9.14
N ARG A 395 9.57 -7.29 8.49
CA ARG A 395 10.52 -6.28 7.99
C ARG A 395 11.33 -5.65 9.11
N TYR A 396 10.70 -5.31 10.24
CA TYR A 396 11.39 -4.69 11.39
C TYR A 396 12.13 -5.72 12.25
N ARG A 397 11.58 -6.92 12.43
CA ARG A 397 12.25 -8.01 13.14
C ARG A 397 13.43 -8.60 12.37
N ASN A 398 13.42 -8.50 11.04
CA ASN A 398 14.44 -9.03 10.15
C ASN A 398 15.26 -7.92 9.46
N ALA A 399 15.13 -6.67 9.88
CA ALA A 399 15.79 -5.52 9.24
C ALA A 399 17.31 -5.61 9.24
N ASP A 400 17.92 -6.37 10.16
CA ASP A 400 19.34 -6.65 10.21
C ASP A 400 19.76 -8.00 9.61
N LYS A 401 18.83 -8.81 9.18
CA LYS A 401 19.16 -10.01 8.42
C LYS A 401 19.39 -9.66 6.96
N LYS A 402 20.39 -8.80 6.73
CA LYS A 402 21.00 -8.63 5.41
C LYS A 402 22.18 -9.54 5.33
N VAL A 403 22.26 -10.33 4.27
CA VAL A 403 23.51 -11.00 3.95
C VAL A 403 24.51 -9.90 3.59
N ARG A 404 25.62 -9.84 4.33
CA ARG A 404 26.69 -8.84 4.11
C ARG A 404 27.96 -9.54 3.66
N ALA A 405 28.63 -8.99 2.66
CA ALA A 405 29.94 -9.49 2.29
C ALA A 405 30.96 -9.08 3.37
N THR A 406 31.52 -10.05 4.05
CA THR A 406 32.69 -9.85 4.96
C THR A 406 34.00 -9.85 4.19
N ARG A 407 34.04 -10.51 3.02
CA ARG A 407 35.05 -10.41 1.99
C ARG A 407 34.37 -10.33 0.63
N ARG A 408 34.69 -9.28 -0.12
CA ARG A 408 34.05 -9.04 -1.43
C ARG A 408 34.44 -10.11 -2.44
N PRO A 409 33.52 -10.46 -3.36
CA PRO A 409 33.84 -11.37 -4.47
C PRO A 409 34.87 -10.74 -5.42
N SER A 410 35.66 -11.60 -6.08
CA SER A 410 36.63 -11.20 -7.09
C SER A 410 36.68 -12.18 -8.25
N VAL A 411 37.21 -11.73 -9.40
CA VAL A 411 37.43 -12.58 -10.57
C VAL A 411 38.92 -12.56 -10.91
N SER A 412 39.43 -13.74 -11.22
CA SER A 412 40.79 -13.94 -11.69
C SER A 412 40.79 -14.68 -13.05
N GLY A 413 41.94 -14.67 -13.71
CA GLY A 413 42.13 -15.34 -14.99
C GLY A 413 42.44 -14.38 -16.13
N ARG A 414 42.46 -14.90 -17.38
CA ARG A 414 42.76 -14.11 -18.56
C ARG A 414 41.49 -14.02 -19.44
N THR A 415 41.08 -12.83 -19.76
CA THR A 415 39.94 -12.56 -20.67
C THR A 415 40.34 -12.77 -22.13
N ARG A 416 40.41 -14.03 -22.51
CA ARG A 416 40.82 -14.47 -23.84
C ARG A 416 40.05 -15.74 -24.26
N PRO A 417 39.64 -15.90 -25.52
CA PRO A 417 39.02 -17.12 -26.00
C PRO A 417 39.83 -18.36 -25.61
N GLY A 418 39.13 -19.40 -25.16
CA GLY A 418 39.74 -20.65 -24.69
C GLY A 418 40.36 -20.63 -23.31
N LYS A 419 40.50 -19.45 -22.65
CA LYS A 419 41.04 -19.31 -21.30
C LYS A 419 39.91 -19.33 -20.27
N ARG A 420 40.27 -19.74 -19.02
CA ARG A 420 39.35 -19.80 -17.91
C ARG A 420 39.42 -18.55 -17.08
N LEU A 421 38.24 -18.08 -16.64
CA LEU A 421 38.04 -17.14 -15.56
C LEU A 421 37.55 -17.91 -14.36
N GLU A 422 37.91 -17.46 -13.16
CA GLU A 422 37.47 -18.05 -11.90
C GLU A 422 36.98 -16.97 -10.97
N VAL A 423 35.77 -17.16 -10.41
CA VAL A 423 35.19 -16.31 -9.38
C VAL A 423 35.54 -16.85 -8.01
N ASP A 424 36.20 -16.04 -7.19
CA ASP A 424 36.15 -16.19 -5.75
C ASP A 424 34.83 -15.53 -5.30
N PRO A 425 33.86 -16.27 -4.76
CA PRO A 425 32.58 -15.70 -4.39
C PRO A 425 32.62 -14.80 -3.15
N GLY A 426 33.78 -14.66 -2.49
CA GLY A 426 33.88 -13.91 -1.27
C GLY A 426 33.46 -14.70 -0.03
N ALA A 427 33.19 -13.97 1.05
CA ALA A 427 32.67 -14.52 2.30
C ALA A 427 31.51 -13.63 2.78
N TYR A 428 30.53 -14.21 3.49
CA TYR A 428 29.32 -13.52 3.87
C TYR A 428 28.94 -13.80 5.32
N ASP A 429 28.28 -12.84 5.93
CA ASP A 429 27.56 -12.97 7.19
C ASP A 429 26.05 -12.96 6.92
N PRO A 430 25.28 -13.97 7.40
CA PRO A 430 25.74 -15.14 8.16
C PRO A 430 26.58 -16.13 7.32
N SER A 431 27.53 -16.81 7.96
CA SER A 431 28.52 -17.71 7.34
C SER A 431 27.92 -18.90 6.57
N GLY A 432 26.63 -19.19 6.78
CA GLY A 432 25.88 -20.22 6.06
C GLY A 432 25.11 -19.70 4.83
N ALA A 433 25.36 -18.49 4.36
CA ALA A 433 24.67 -17.94 3.20
C ALA A 433 24.94 -18.79 1.93
N LYS A 434 23.88 -19.13 1.20
CA LYS A 434 23.98 -19.82 -0.09
C LYS A 434 24.39 -18.83 -1.17
N VAL A 435 25.55 -19.13 -1.81
CA VAL A 435 26.07 -18.30 -2.90
C VAL A 435 25.75 -18.90 -4.24
N SER A 436 25.33 -18.09 -5.19
CA SER A 436 25.13 -18.42 -6.59
C SER A 436 25.87 -17.42 -7.48
N VAL A 437 26.34 -17.91 -8.63
CA VAL A 437 27.07 -17.12 -9.62
C VAL A 437 26.34 -17.21 -10.95
N GLN A 438 26.27 -16.08 -11.66
CA GLN A 438 25.80 -16.01 -13.04
C GLN A 438 26.76 -15.17 -13.86
N TRP A 439 27.45 -15.82 -14.81
CA TRP A 439 28.31 -15.11 -15.76
C TRP A 439 27.48 -14.31 -16.76
N ARG A 440 28.01 -13.17 -17.16
CA ARG A 440 27.31 -12.19 -18.00
C ARG A 440 28.26 -11.70 -19.10
N ARG A 441 27.72 -11.56 -20.32
CA ARG A 441 28.35 -10.96 -21.49
C ARG A 441 27.69 -9.63 -21.79
N ALA A 442 28.42 -8.53 -21.83
CA ALA A 442 27.91 -7.19 -22.04
C ALA A 442 26.67 -6.89 -21.15
N GLY A 443 26.73 -7.31 -19.89
CA GLY A 443 25.65 -7.13 -18.92
C GLY A 443 24.47 -8.12 -19.02
N LYS A 444 24.38 -8.97 -20.05
CA LYS A 444 23.34 -9.99 -20.20
C LYS A 444 23.80 -11.35 -19.68
N ALA A 445 22.91 -12.12 -19.06
CA ALA A 445 23.21 -13.44 -18.56
C ALA A 445 23.62 -14.40 -19.71
N ILE A 446 24.69 -15.17 -19.49
CA ILE A 446 25.09 -16.24 -20.38
C ILE A 446 24.36 -17.51 -19.93
N SER A 447 23.57 -18.09 -20.83
CA SER A 447 22.76 -19.28 -20.50
C SER A 447 23.62 -20.44 -20.03
N GLY A 448 23.25 -21.06 -18.89
CA GLY A 448 23.96 -22.19 -18.28
C GLY A 448 25.30 -21.87 -17.62
N ALA A 449 25.79 -20.62 -17.67
CA ALA A 449 27.07 -20.24 -17.08
C ALA A 449 26.89 -19.80 -15.62
N THR A 450 26.66 -20.76 -14.71
CA THR A 450 26.36 -20.54 -13.29
C THR A 450 27.42 -21.08 -12.32
N GLY A 451 28.48 -21.70 -12.83
CA GLY A 451 29.58 -22.21 -12.02
C GLY A 451 30.59 -21.14 -11.60
N LEU A 452 31.46 -21.48 -10.64
CA LEU A 452 32.57 -20.61 -10.23
C LEU A 452 33.58 -20.37 -11.36
N ARG A 453 33.60 -21.20 -12.37
CA ARG A 453 34.52 -21.12 -13.50
C ARG A 453 33.77 -20.90 -14.79
N TYR A 454 34.32 -20.02 -15.62
CA TYR A 454 33.82 -19.75 -16.95
C TYR A 454 34.95 -19.82 -17.96
N ARG A 455 34.76 -20.55 -19.06
CA ARG A 455 35.72 -20.58 -20.19
C ARG A 455 35.23 -19.57 -21.23
N CYS A 456 36.01 -18.54 -21.49
CA CYS A 456 35.71 -17.60 -22.56
C CYS A 456 35.61 -18.31 -23.91
N THR A 457 34.61 -18.00 -24.69
CA THR A 457 34.38 -18.49 -26.04
C THR A 457 34.72 -17.41 -27.07
N GLU A 458 34.66 -17.76 -28.35
CA GLU A 458 34.83 -16.78 -29.43
C GLU A 458 33.69 -15.77 -29.46
N ASP A 459 32.47 -16.18 -29.09
CA ASP A 459 31.32 -15.26 -28.96
C ASP A 459 31.54 -14.15 -27.94
N ASP A 460 32.45 -14.32 -27.01
CA ASP A 460 32.76 -13.31 -26.00
C ASP A 460 33.67 -12.19 -26.52
N LEU A 461 34.29 -12.45 -27.68
CA LEU A 461 35.28 -11.55 -28.23
C LEU A 461 34.73 -10.13 -28.40
N GLY A 462 35.49 -9.18 -27.94
CA GLY A 462 35.07 -7.78 -27.93
C GLY A 462 34.05 -7.39 -26.87
N SER A 463 33.59 -8.32 -26.03
CA SER A 463 32.59 -8.09 -25.00
C SER A 463 33.21 -8.03 -23.60
N GLU A 464 32.61 -7.21 -22.75
CA GLU A 464 32.89 -7.21 -21.30
C GLU A 464 32.28 -8.46 -20.67
N ILE A 465 33.08 -9.22 -19.93
CA ILE A 465 32.61 -10.35 -19.11
C ILE A 465 32.60 -9.94 -17.65
N SER A 466 31.50 -10.27 -16.97
CA SER A 466 31.33 -10.06 -15.55
C SER A 466 30.62 -11.25 -14.90
N ALA A 467 30.72 -11.36 -13.59
CA ALA A 467 29.99 -12.34 -12.79
C ALA A 467 29.07 -11.60 -11.82
N LEU A 468 27.77 -11.91 -11.84
CA LEU A 468 26.84 -11.57 -10.80
C LEU A 468 26.95 -12.64 -9.70
N VAL A 469 27.40 -12.23 -8.53
CA VAL A 469 27.45 -13.07 -7.32
C VAL A 469 26.29 -12.68 -6.43
N ARG A 470 25.45 -13.65 -6.06
CA ARG A 470 24.32 -13.45 -5.18
C ARG A 470 24.43 -14.39 -3.98
N ALA A 471 24.39 -13.82 -2.77
CA ALA A 471 24.39 -14.57 -1.52
C ALA A 471 23.02 -14.44 -0.85
N THR A 472 22.43 -15.54 -0.43
CA THR A 472 21.09 -15.61 0.18
C THR A 472 21.14 -16.39 1.48
N SER A 473 20.34 -15.96 2.46
CA SER A 473 20.07 -16.69 3.69
C SER A 473 18.57 -16.65 3.98
N PRO A 474 17.97 -17.73 4.53
CA PRO A 474 16.55 -17.72 4.85
C PRO A 474 16.18 -16.55 5.77
N GLY A 475 15.17 -15.77 5.36
CA GLY A 475 14.68 -14.62 6.13
C GLY A 475 15.56 -13.36 6.07
N ALA A 476 16.61 -13.33 5.26
CA ALA A 476 17.50 -12.19 5.08
C ALA A 476 17.40 -11.59 3.66
N GLU A 477 17.64 -10.29 3.53
CA GLU A 477 17.81 -9.65 2.23
C GLU A 477 19.12 -10.13 1.58
N ALA A 478 19.07 -10.55 0.32
CA ALA A 478 20.22 -11.08 -0.39
C ALA A 478 21.26 -9.99 -0.69
N ALA A 479 22.54 -10.31 -0.52
CA ALA A 479 23.64 -9.51 -1.07
C ALA A 479 23.82 -9.82 -2.56
N GLN A 480 24.12 -8.81 -3.37
CA GLN A 480 24.43 -8.95 -4.78
C GLN A 480 25.60 -8.04 -5.16
N ASP A 481 26.59 -8.62 -5.83
CA ASP A 481 27.74 -7.90 -6.36
C ASP A 481 27.96 -8.29 -7.82
N VAL A 482 28.32 -7.32 -8.66
CA VAL A 482 28.76 -7.56 -10.03
C VAL A 482 30.25 -7.34 -10.11
N VAL A 483 31.00 -8.41 -10.43
CA VAL A 483 32.45 -8.36 -10.52
C VAL A 483 32.87 -8.43 -11.97
N ASN A 484 33.58 -7.42 -12.44
CA ASN A 484 34.05 -7.33 -13.81
C ASN A 484 35.35 -8.11 -14.01
N ALA A 485 35.37 -8.99 -15.00
CA ALA A 485 36.58 -9.68 -15.43
C ALA A 485 37.38 -8.87 -16.46
N GLY A 486 36.68 -8.03 -17.20
CA GLY A 486 37.25 -7.23 -18.29
C GLY A 486 36.79 -7.70 -19.67
N ARG A 487 37.31 -7.04 -20.68
CA ARG A 487 36.97 -7.30 -22.07
C ARG A 487 37.75 -8.51 -22.63
N VAL A 488 37.10 -9.38 -23.33
CA VAL A 488 37.74 -10.50 -24.01
C VAL A 488 38.39 -10.01 -25.31
N THR A 489 39.72 -10.13 -25.35
CA THR A 489 40.53 -9.67 -26.49
C THR A 489 41.58 -10.72 -26.84
N ILE A 490 42.16 -10.61 -28.05
CA ILE A 490 43.26 -11.46 -28.49
C ILE A 490 44.54 -10.66 -28.74
N PRO A 491 45.70 -11.25 -28.51
CA PRO A 491 46.97 -10.64 -28.91
C PRO A 491 47.08 -10.52 -30.42
N VAL A 492 47.75 -9.46 -30.83
CA VAL A 492 48.08 -9.20 -32.23
C VAL A 492 49.59 -9.10 -32.36
N LYS A 493 50.19 -9.68 -33.36
CA LYS A 493 51.56 -9.48 -33.76
C LYS A 493 51.62 -8.48 -34.89
N VAL A 494 52.40 -7.43 -34.75
CA VAL A 494 52.64 -6.47 -35.84
C VAL A 494 53.89 -6.88 -36.59
N VAL A 495 53.72 -7.32 -37.83
CA VAL A 495 54.83 -7.69 -38.73
C VAL A 495 55.09 -6.47 -39.60
N VAL A 496 56.28 -5.85 -39.45
CA VAL A 496 56.65 -4.61 -40.16
C VAL A 496 57.72 -4.93 -41.19
N SER A 497 57.57 -4.31 -42.37
CA SER A 497 58.60 -4.26 -43.41
C SER A 497 58.75 -2.82 -43.92
N ALA A 498 59.96 -2.41 -44.17
CA ALA A 498 60.24 -1.09 -44.70
C ALA A 498 61.28 -1.18 -45.84
N ARG A 499 61.11 -0.34 -46.87
CA ARG A 499 62.05 -0.22 -47.99
C ARG A 499 62.31 1.25 -48.24
N SER A 500 63.56 1.62 -48.55
CA SER A 500 63.94 2.96 -48.91
C SER A 500 64.25 3.03 -50.42
N ARG A 501 64.01 4.20 -50.99
CA ARG A 501 64.46 4.60 -52.32
C ARG A 501 64.49 6.11 -52.43
N ARG A 502 65.69 6.70 -52.66
CA ARG A 502 65.89 8.13 -52.82
C ARG A 502 65.25 8.96 -51.70
N GLY A 503 65.61 8.69 -50.45
CA GLY A 503 65.12 9.39 -49.28
C GLY A 503 63.62 9.21 -48.96
N LYS A 504 62.88 8.34 -49.67
CA LYS A 504 61.50 7.95 -49.40
C LYS A 504 61.50 6.58 -48.74
N VAL A 505 60.79 6.43 -47.62
CA VAL A 505 60.59 5.20 -46.91
C VAL A 505 59.14 4.75 -47.07
N VAL A 506 58.95 3.59 -47.64
CA VAL A 506 57.63 2.91 -47.74
C VAL A 506 57.58 1.85 -46.64
N VAL A 507 56.67 2.02 -45.74
CA VAL A 507 56.36 1.08 -44.64
C VAL A 507 55.13 0.29 -44.99
N LYS A 508 55.22 -1.06 -44.85
CA LYS A 508 54.08 -1.94 -44.85
C LYS A 508 54.04 -2.66 -43.53
N ALA A 509 52.85 -2.88 -42.98
CA ALA A 509 52.69 -3.72 -41.80
C ALA A 509 51.43 -4.55 -41.93
N ASP A 510 51.54 -5.77 -41.47
CA ASP A 510 50.45 -6.74 -41.32
C ASP A 510 50.23 -7.00 -39.84
N LEU A 511 49.00 -6.77 -39.35
CA LEU A 511 48.59 -7.05 -38.00
C LEU A 511 47.98 -8.44 -37.98
N VAL A 512 48.71 -9.41 -37.46
CA VAL A 512 48.37 -10.83 -37.47
C VAL A 512 47.79 -11.19 -36.09
N PRO A 513 46.48 -11.51 -36.01
CA PRO A 513 45.88 -12.01 -34.78
C PRO A 513 46.49 -13.35 -34.34
N ALA A 514 46.32 -13.69 -33.05
CA ALA A 514 46.74 -15.01 -32.55
C ALA A 514 45.98 -16.11 -33.31
N GLN A 515 46.69 -17.21 -33.62
CA GLN A 515 46.12 -18.34 -34.36
C GLN A 515 44.84 -18.90 -33.73
N GLY A 516 43.90 -19.31 -34.58
CA GLY A 516 42.65 -19.99 -34.18
C GLY A 516 41.45 -19.07 -33.94
N VAL A 517 41.57 -17.78 -34.27
CA VAL A 517 40.44 -16.84 -34.14
C VAL A 517 40.34 -16.00 -35.44
N ASP A 518 39.18 -16.02 -36.08
CA ASP A 518 38.93 -15.27 -37.32
C ASP A 518 38.48 -13.83 -36.95
N VAL A 519 39.47 -12.95 -36.82
CA VAL A 519 39.27 -11.53 -36.51
C VAL A 519 40.25 -10.68 -37.30
N VAL A 520 39.76 -9.67 -37.95
CA VAL A 520 40.56 -8.68 -38.65
C VAL A 520 40.77 -7.44 -37.77
N PRO A 521 42.01 -7.06 -37.38
CA PRO A 521 42.28 -5.85 -36.66
C PRO A 521 41.84 -4.61 -37.43
N THR A 522 41.19 -3.69 -36.75
CA THR A 522 40.57 -2.49 -37.33
C THR A 522 41.12 -1.19 -36.69
N GLY A 523 40.74 -0.04 -37.25
CA GLY A 523 41.08 1.26 -36.66
C GLY A 523 42.29 1.93 -37.31
N ARG A 524 43.01 2.73 -36.56
CA ARG A 524 44.18 3.51 -37.02
C ARG A 524 45.43 3.09 -36.26
N VAL A 525 46.55 3.14 -36.94
CA VAL A 525 47.87 2.75 -36.46
C VAL A 525 48.80 3.93 -36.58
N THR A 526 49.60 4.19 -35.57
CA THR A 526 50.65 5.20 -35.62
C THR A 526 51.93 4.57 -36.21
N VAL A 527 52.37 5.10 -37.35
CA VAL A 527 53.63 4.73 -37.96
C VAL A 527 54.65 5.87 -37.73
N THR A 528 55.80 5.54 -37.18
CA THR A 528 56.85 6.53 -36.91
C THR A 528 58.13 6.16 -37.64
N VAL A 529 58.73 7.10 -38.36
CA VAL A 529 60.01 6.98 -39.07
C VAL A 529 60.88 8.20 -38.75
N SER A 530 62.06 8.02 -38.15
CA SER A 530 62.96 9.13 -37.79
C SER A 530 62.29 10.30 -37.05
N GLY A 531 61.42 10.02 -36.07
CA GLY A 531 60.70 11.01 -35.27
C GLY A 531 59.49 11.66 -35.96
N ARG A 532 59.21 11.33 -37.22
CA ARG A 532 57.96 11.73 -37.94
C ARG A 532 56.92 10.67 -37.77
N SER A 533 55.75 11.04 -37.35
CA SER A 533 54.64 10.11 -37.14
C SER A 533 53.47 10.43 -38.06
N ASP A 534 52.77 9.41 -38.52
CA ASP A 534 51.51 9.48 -39.28
C ASP A 534 50.53 8.46 -38.77
N GLN A 535 49.24 8.78 -38.78
CA GLN A 535 48.16 7.87 -38.42
C GLN A 535 47.51 7.29 -39.69
N VAL A 536 47.66 6.00 -39.87
CA VAL A 536 47.21 5.26 -41.05
C VAL A 536 46.06 4.34 -40.70
N ALA A 537 45.00 4.34 -41.47
CA ALA A 537 43.89 3.40 -41.30
C ALA A 537 44.28 2.00 -41.77
N LEU A 538 43.88 1.00 -41.01
CA LEU A 538 43.98 -0.39 -41.44
C LEU A 538 42.95 -0.68 -42.53
N ARG A 539 43.36 -1.51 -43.52
CA ARG A 539 42.49 -2.15 -44.48
C ARG A 539 42.82 -3.63 -44.46
N ASP A 540 41.83 -4.47 -44.09
CA ASP A 540 41.98 -5.89 -43.91
C ASP A 540 43.19 -6.30 -43.04
N GLY A 541 43.34 -5.57 -41.89
CA GLY A 541 44.46 -5.81 -40.98
C GLY A 541 45.83 -5.32 -41.45
N LYS A 542 45.93 -4.64 -42.61
CA LYS A 542 47.17 -4.23 -43.25
C LYS A 542 47.25 -2.72 -43.39
N LEU A 543 48.46 -2.20 -43.45
CA LEU A 543 48.70 -0.80 -43.79
C LEU A 543 49.84 -0.60 -44.78
N ARG A 544 49.80 0.54 -45.44
CA ARG A 544 50.91 1.08 -46.23
C ARG A 544 51.02 2.60 -45.96
N ALA A 545 52.20 3.05 -45.56
CA ALA A 545 52.52 4.45 -45.34
C ALA A 545 53.78 4.84 -46.14
N THR A 546 53.88 6.10 -46.56
CA THR A 546 55.05 6.60 -47.26
C THR A 546 55.53 7.87 -46.56
N PHE A 547 56.77 7.88 -46.13
CA PHE A 547 57.45 9.01 -45.52
C PHE A 547 58.50 9.57 -46.47
N GLY A 548 58.81 10.86 -46.35
CA GLY A 548 59.82 11.50 -47.17
C GLY A 548 59.35 11.98 -48.54
N ALA A 549 58.03 11.93 -48.85
CA ALA A 549 57.50 12.40 -50.14
C ALA A 549 57.67 13.89 -50.36
N ARG A 550 57.49 14.73 -49.32
CA ARG A 550 57.67 16.19 -49.39
C ARG A 550 59.03 16.65 -48.86
N LYS A 551 59.56 16.00 -47.84
CA LYS A 551 60.86 16.27 -47.22
C LYS A 551 61.57 14.92 -47.02
N PRO A 552 62.64 14.62 -47.73
CA PRO A 552 63.34 13.34 -47.63
C PRO A 552 63.73 12.96 -46.16
N ILE A 553 63.78 11.67 -45.92
CA ILE A 553 64.32 11.14 -44.66
C ILE A 553 65.88 11.17 -44.83
N LYS A 554 66.59 11.63 -43.81
CA LYS A 554 68.04 11.64 -43.83
C LYS A 554 68.59 10.22 -44.00
N ALA A 555 69.64 10.10 -44.81
CA ALA A 555 70.34 8.85 -45.02
C ALA A 555 70.84 8.20 -43.72
N GLY A 556 71.05 6.88 -43.76
CA GLY A 556 71.55 6.07 -42.65
C GLY A 556 70.53 5.09 -42.11
N ASP A 557 70.90 4.35 -41.10
CA ASP A 557 70.04 3.38 -40.42
C ASP A 557 68.92 4.04 -39.63
N ARG A 558 67.67 3.78 -39.96
CA ARG A 558 66.48 4.41 -39.37
C ARG A 558 65.53 3.35 -38.78
N LEU A 559 65.12 3.62 -37.56
CA LEU A 559 64.13 2.81 -36.91
C LEU A 559 62.73 3.22 -37.42
N VAL A 560 61.97 2.23 -37.81
CA VAL A 560 60.53 2.31 -38.12
C VAL A 560 59.77 1.63 -37.00
N THR A 561 58.85 2.35 -36.40
CA THR A 561 57.97 1.83 -35.36
C THR A 561 56.50 1.89 -35.84
N VAL A 562 55.80 0.81 -35.65
CA VAL A 562 54.35 0.72 -35.92
C VAL A 562 53.64 0.39 -34.61
N THR A 563 52.79 1.32 -34.11
CA THR A 563 52.08 1.15 -32.84
C THR A 563 50.57 1.09 -33.12
N TYR A 564 49.99 0.02 -32.73
CA TYR A 564 48.54 -0.23 -32.75
C TYR A 564 47.98 -0.10 -31.35
N ALA A 565 46.99 0.77 -31.18
CA ALA A 565 46.37 1.03 -29.86
C ALA A 565 45.39 -0.09 -29.43
N GLY A 566 45.13 -1.05 -30.31
CA GLY A 566 44.07 -2.02 -30.13
C GLY A 566 42.73 -1.58 -30.67
N ASP A 567 41.80 -2.50 -30.74
CA ASP A 567 40.40 -2.23 -31.00
C ASP A 567 39.49 -2.96 -30.00
N ARG A 568 38.21 -3.11 -30.34
CA ARG A 568 37.27 -3.81 -29.45
C ARG A 568 37.63 -5.28 -29.19
N ALA A 569 38.26 -5.96 -30.18
CA ALA A 569 38.58 -7.39 -30.14
C ALA A 569 40.08 -7.67 -30.02
N CYS A 570 40.95 -6.73 -30.35
CA CYS A 570 42.38 -6.91 -30.48
C CYS A 570 43.15 -6.07 -29.44
N ASN A 571 44.15 -6.66 -28.81
CA ASN A 571 45.03 -5.98 -27.87
C ASN A 571 45.93 -4.93 -28.54
N PRO A 572 46.39 -3.93 -27.85
CA PRO A 572 47.48 -3.07 -28.29
C PRO A 572 48.73 -3.87 -28.64
N ALA A 573 49.40 -3.44 -29.71
CA ALA A 573 50.59 -4.13 -30.22
C ALA A 573 51.61 -3.15 -30.85
N ARG A 574 52.85 -3.53 -30.84
CA ARG A 574 53.92 -2.75 -31.46
C ARG A 574 54.84 -3.65 -32.27
N GLY A 575 55.27 -3.19 -33.41
CA GLY A 575 56.28 -3.79 -34.27
C GLY A 575 57.32 -2.79 -34.70
N GLU A 576 58.53 -3.27 -34.92
CA GLU A 576 59.66 -2.42 -35.29
C GLU A 576 60.48 -3.13 -36.37
N VAL A 577 61.13 -2.31 -37.23
CA VAL A 577 62.09 -2.76 -38.23
C VAL A 577 63.10 -1.61 -38.47
N ARG A 578 64.33 -1.98 -38.75
CA ARG A 578 65.35 -1.00 -39.22
C ARG A 578 65.38 -1.01 -40.75
N VAL A 579 65.58 0.16 -41.33
CA VAL A 579 65.71 0.35 -42.78
C VAL A 579 66.91 1.26 -43.06
N GLN A 580 67.78 0.80 -43.91
CA GLN A 580 68.84 1.64 -44.46
C GLN A 580 68.20 2.63 -45.46
N VAL A 581 68.39 3.93 -45.23
CA VAL A 581 67.91 5.01 -46.10
C VAL A 581 69.07 5.53 -46.90
N ASP A 582 68.90 5.48 -48.25
CA ASP A 582 69.87 5.99 -49.19
C ASP A 582 69.76 7.52 -49.30
N ASP A 583 70.83 8.16 -49.78
CA ASP A 583 70.80 9.55 -50.11
C ASP A 583 69.72 9.87 -51.16
N ALA A 584 69.12 11.08 -51.06
CA ALA A 584 67.97 11.49 -51.83
C ALA A 584 68.30 11.85 -53.28
#